data_bc8b393efd1e23ae962ff5b435fb211e
#
_entry.id   bc8b393efd1e23ae962ff5b435fb211e
#
_cell.length_a   1.000
_cell.length_b   1.000
_cell.length_c   1.000
_cell.angle_alpha   90.00
_cell.angle_beta   90.00
_cell.angle_gamma   90.00
#
_symmetry.space_group_name_H-M   'P 1'
#
loop_
_entity.id
_entity.type
_entity.pdbx_description
1 polymer ?
#
loop_
_entity_poly.entity_id
_entity_poly.type
_entity_poly.pdbx_seq_one_letter_code
_entity_poly.pdbx_strand_id
1 'polypeptide(L)'
;MILSGCFNFLKKKEGNKMELIKFIKKNPDWETKLTTDPYNLKIRKKDQFVLFYYNQLSSDFTNEIVKECRGVILDSTDWTVARYAFKKFFNADEPNCDVKIDWASAVVSEKIDGSLVSAWWDKYQNKWRWATSKTIDAEDAPLPEDVNCPFKNYQELINYAMRQQGYKEQNFCRSFTYNFELVSPYTRVVIEYPKPQLYFLCSVENATLAEIPSWNYPSDALKPEVKKLSSYEGCERAAQELPWDEEGYVVRDKFGHRVKIKSPEYVKAHYLRNNNVVTQKRLIQIILDNEVDEFLTYCPDYEEAVGKITWAMSNVGLKCEVGLSCISVASKNQWRNWTGEQIQVLMNKIPSCKLPYVQNYIWLNWKNPDLLPVDYIKKFTAGQWEKLLK
;
A
#
# COMPACT_ATOMS: atom_id res chain seq x y z
N MET A 1 -19.53 23.32 26.10
CA MET A 1 -18.92 24.64 25.79
C MET A 1 -17.52 24.44 25.22
N ILE A 2 -17.32 23.60 24.16
CA ILE A 2 -16.01 23.27 23.53
C ILE A 2 -16.08 23.38 21.98
N LEU A 3 -17.17 23.93 21.42
CA LEU A 3 -17.36 23.99 19.97
C LEU A 3 -16.99 25.34 19.30
N SER A 4 -16.41 26.29 20.06
CA SER A 4 -16.09 27.63 19.50
C SER A 4 -14.62 27.83 19.11
N GLY A 5 -13.76 26.84 19.30
CA GLY A 5 -12.32 26.95 19.01
C GLY A 5 -11.86 26.61 17.60
N CYS A 6 -12.70 25.98 16.77
CA CYS A 6 -12.28 25.47 15.45
C CYS A 6 -12.32 26.51 14.30
N PHE A 7 -12.78 27.74 14.52
CA PHE A 7 -13.17 28.62 13.40
C PHE A 7 -12.15 29.66 12.94
N ASN A 8 -10.98 29.82 13.57
CA ASN A 8 -10.09 30.95 13.26
C ASN A 8 -8.74 30.63 12.61
N PHE A 9 -8.47 29.40 12.17
CA PHE A 9 -7.15 29.06 11.57
C PHE A 9 -7.12 28.95 10.04
N LEU A 10 -8.25 29.09 9.36
CA LEU A 10 -8.31 28.90 7.90
C LEU A 10 -8.51 30.21 7.15
N LYS A 11 -7.42 30.98 6.92
CA LYS A 11 -7.40 31.87 5.74
C LYS A 11 -7.60 30.97 4.51
N LYS A 12 -8.67 31.24 3.72
CA LYS A 12 -8.93 30.62 2.43
C LYS A 12 -7.66 30.57 1.57
N LYS A 13 -6.90 29.47 1.66
CA LYS A 13 -6.10 29.02 0.52
C LYS A 13 -7.08 28.35 -0.42
N GLU A 14 -7.10 28.77 -1.69
CA GLU A 14 -7.78 28.02 -2.75
C GLU A 14 -7.37 26.54 -2.60
N GLY A 15 -8.39 25.69 -2.39
CA GLY A 15 -8.15 24.30 -2.05
C GLY A 15 -7.23 23.65 -3.07
N ASN A 16 -6.15 23.06 -2.60
CA ASN A 16 -5.24 22.27 -3.39
C ASN A 16 -6.04 21.08 -3.94
N LYS A 17 -6.61 21.25 -5.14
CA LYS A 17 -7.39 20.20 -5.78
C LYS A 17 -6.44 19.07 -6.12
N MET A 18 -6.71 17.86 -5.59
CA MET A 18 -5.95 16.66 -5.90
C MET A 18 -5.78 16.49 -7.43
N GLU A 19 -4.60 16.06 -7.86
CA GLU A 19 -4.34 15.75 -9.26
C GLU A 19 -5.22 14.59 -9.74
N LEU A 20 -5.51 13.62 -8.87
CA LEU A 20 -6.49 12.55 -9.12
C LEU A 20 -7.86 13.11 -9.52
N ILE A 21 -8.40 14.07 -8.77
CA ILE A 21 -9.72 14.65 -9.06
C ILE A 21 -9.69 15.44 -10.38
N LYS A 22 -8.62 16.19 -10.63
CA LYS A 22 -8.45 16.92 -11.90
C LYS A 22 -8.40 15.94 -13.07
N PHE A 23 -7.68 14.83 -12.91
CA PHE A 23 -7.57 13.80 -13.93
C PHE A 23 -8.94 13.16 -14.24
N ILE A 24 -9.69 12.74 -13.22
CA ILE A 24 -11.00 12.13 -13.37
C ILE A 24 -11.95 13.07 -14.13
N LYS A 25 -11.99 14.36 -13.75
CA LYS A 25 -12.87 15.34 -14.38
C LYS A 25 -12.52 15.65 -15.83
N LYS A 26 -11.25 15.46 -16.25
CA LYS A 26 -10.78 15.70 -17.62
C LYS A 26 -10.89 14.47 -18.53
N ASN A 27 -11.00 13.27 -17.97
CA ASN A 27 -10.94 12.03 -18.73
C ASN A 27 -12.20 11.20 -18.48
N PRO A 28 -13.14 11.13 -19.44
CA PRO A 28 -14.34 10.28 -19.30
C PRO A 28 -14.01 8.78 -19.12
N ASP A 29 -12.87 8.34 -19.67
CA ASP A 29 -12.32 6.99 -19.59
C ASP A 29 -11.31 6.81 -18.44
N TRP A 30 -11.41 7.65 -17.40
CA TRP A 30 -10.49 7.72 -16.27
C TRP A 30 -10.23 6.35 -15.62
N GLU A 31 -11.23 5.49 -15.52
CA GLU A 31 -11.11 4.20 -14.85
C GLU A 31 -10.13 3.28 -15.60
N THR A 32 -10.28 3.18 -16.91
CA THR A 32 -9.36 2.41 -17.77
C THR A 32 -7.93 2.98 -17.67
N LYS A 33 -7.79 4.30 -17.80
CA LYS A 33 -6.48 4.95 -17.75
C LYS A 33 -5.79 4.77 -16.40
N LEU A 34 -6.50 4.96 -15.29
CA LEU A 34 -5.92 4.84 -13.94
C LEU A 34 -5.59 3.38 -13.55
N THR A 35 -6.22 2.40 -14.20
CA THR A 35 -5.92 0.98 -13.93
C THR A 35 -4.83 0.38 -14.84
N THR A 36 -4.34 1.16 -15.79
CA THR A 36 -3.25 0.79 -16.70
C THR A 36 -1.98 1.60 -16.42
N ASP A 37 -0.88 1.24 -17.09
CA ASP A 37 0.39 1.97 -17.02
C ASP A 37 0.22 3.45 -17.42
N PRO A 38 0.89 4.41 -16.76
CA PRO A 38 1.86 4.26 -15.67
C PRO A 38 1.22 4.21 -14.26
N TYR A 39 -0.08 4.45 -14.13
CA TYR A 39 -0.74 4.56 -12.83
C TYR A 39 -0.91 3.21 -12.13
N ASN A 40 -1.42 2.20 -12.86
CA ASN A 40 -1.68 0.84 -12.36
C ASN A 40 -2.40 0.81 -11.00
N LEU A 41 -3.34 1.74 -10.78
CA LEU A 41 -4.10 1.82 -9.55
C LEU A 41 -5.08 0.67 -9.42
N LYS A 42 -5.38 0.30 -8.19
CA LYS A 42 -6.50 -0.56 -7.85
C LYS A 42 -7.68 0.28 -7.42
N ILE A 43 -8.87 -0.09 -7.91
CA ILE A 43 -10.11 0.65 -7.69
C ILE A 43 -11.13 -0.30 -7.06
N ARG A 44 -11.81 0.17 -6.02
CA ARG A 44 -12.97 -0.52 -5.43
C ARG A 44 -14.15 0.44 -5.35
N LYS A 45 -15.32 -0.06 -5.61
CA LYS A 45 -16.57 0.72 -5.56
C LYS A 45 -17.52 0.08 -4.55
N LYS A 46 -18.14 0.90 -3.72
CA LYS A 46 -19.19 0.50 -2.80
C LYS A 46 -20.14 1.68 -2.57
N ASP A 47 -21.41 1.48 -2.79
CA ASP A 47 -22.43 2.54 -2.78
C ASP A 47 -22.04 3.70 -3.73
N GLN A 48 -22.01 4.94 -3.25
CA GLN A 48 -21.57 6.14 -3.98
C GLN A 48 -20.08 6.39 -3.87
N PHE A 49 -19.30 5.51 -3.25
CA PHE A 49 -17.91 5.74 -2.94
C PHE A 49 -16.98 4.92 -3.82
N VAL A 50 -15.87 5.55 -4.20
CA VAL A 50 -14.79 4.93 -4.99
C VAL A 50 -13.48 5.07 -4.22
N LEU A 51 -12.87 3.95 -3.91
CA LEU A 51 -11.55 3.85 -3.27
C LEU A 51 -10.48 3.69 -4.33
N PHE A 52 -9.42 4.50 -4.24
CA PHE A 52 -8.23 4.39 -5.07
C PHE A 52 -7.02 4.07 -4.20
N TYR A 53 -6.27 3.04 -4.59
CA TYR A 53 -5.00 2.71 -3.95
C TYR A 53 -3.98 2.19 -4.97
N TYR A 54 -2.71 2.49 -4.72
CA TYR A 54 -1.63 2.07 -5.60
C TYR A 54 -1.35 0.56 -5.51
N ASN A 55 -0.77 0.03 -6.57
CA ASN A 55 -0.15 -1.29 -6.57
C ASN A 55 1.34 -1.11 -6.30
N GLN A 56 1.87 -1.73 -5.24
CA GLN A 56 3.26 -1.58 -4.83
C GLN A 56 4.26 -1.98 -5.93
N LEU A 57 3.89 -2.95 -6.80
CA LEU A 57 4.76 -3.50 -7.85
C LEU A 57 4.75 -2.75 -9.16
N SER A 58 3.61 -2.19 -9.53
CA SER A 58 3.39 -1.73 -10.89
C SER A 58 3.00 -0.27 -11.02
N SER A 59 2.66 0.41 -9.91
CA SER A 59 2.37 1.83 -9.95
C SER A 59 3.66 2.66 -9.98
N ASP A 60 3.70 3.68 -10.83
CA ASP A 60 4.83 4.60 -10.92
C ASP A 60 4.78 5.63 -9.79
N PHE A 61 5.62 5.46 -8.78
CA PHE A 61 5.70 6.36 -7.62
C PHE A 61 6.36 7.72 -7.91
N THR A 62 6.85 7.98 -9.11
CA THR A 62 7.24 9.34 -9.52
C THR A 62 6.02 10.20 -9.82
N ASN A 63 4.86 9.57 -10.07
CA ASN A 63 3.61 10.24 -10.43
C ASN A 63 2.84 10.71 -9.19
N GLU A 64 2.46 12.00 -9.15
CA GLU A 64 1.72 12.60 -8.05
C GLU A 64 0.35 11.97 -7.81
N ILE A 65 -0.37 11.55 -8.85
CA ILE A 65 -1.66 10.86 -8.72
C ILE A 65 -1.47 9.54 -7.96
N VAL A 66 -0.41 8.80 -8.25
CA VAL A 66 -0.10 7.56 -7.56
C VAL A 66 0.20 7.80 -6.08
N LYS A 67 1.02 8.83 -5.77
CA LYS A 67 1.33 9.21 -4.38
C LYS A 67 0.09 9.63 -3.59
N GLU A 68 -0.90 10.27 -4.24
CA GLU A 68 -2.19 10.63 -3.63
C GLU A 68 -3.06 9.40 -3.30
N CYS A 69 -2.92 8.31 -4.07
CA CYS A 69 -3.76 7.13 -3.99
C CYS A 69 -3.32 6.14 -2.90
N ARG A 70 -3.15 6.61 -1.66
CA ARG A 70 -2.92 5.76 -0.47
C ARG A 70 -4.23 5.40 0.23
N GLY A 71 -5.19 4.87 -0.51
CA GLY A 71 -6.51 4.55 0.00
C GLY A 71 -7.44 5.76 0.07
N VAL A 72 -7.33 6.71 -0.84
CA VAL A 72 -8.27 7.82 -0.92
C VAL A 72 -9.66 7.33 -1.34
N ILE A 73 -10.70 7.82 -0.66
CA ILE A 73 -12.10 7.54 -1.00
C ILE A 73 -12.72 8.84 -1.50
N LEU A 74 -13.25 8.79 -2.72
CA LEU A 74 -14.00 9.89 -3.33
C LEU A 74 -15.48 9.52 -3.41
N ASP A 75 -16.34 10.53 -3.27
CA ASP A 75 -17.75 10.43 -3.60
C ASP A 75 -17.92 10.54 -5.11
N SER A 76 -18.47 9.52 -5.76
CA SER A 76 -18.61 9.48 -7.22
C SER A 76 -19.70 10.42 -7.78
N THR A 77 -20.54 11.00 -6.94
CA THR A 77 -21.60 11.91 -7.38
C THR A 77 -21.09 13.31 -7.71
N ASP A 78 -20.05 13.75 -7.00
CA ASP A 78 -19.49 15.10 -7.12
C ASP A 78 -17.94 15.13 -7.15
N TRP A 79 -17.31 13.97 -6.97
CA TRP A 79 -15.85 13.79 -6.86
C TRP A 79 -15.23 14.57 -5.70
N THR A 80 -15.98 14.75 -4.61
CA THR A 80 -15.42 15.28 -3.38
C THR A 80 -14.71 14.19 -2.56
N VAL A 81 -13.77 14.62 -1.73
CA VAL A 81 -13.05 13.71 -0.85
C VAL A 81 -13.94 13.32 0.32
N ALA A 82 -14.20 12.02 0.46
CA ALA A 82 -14.87 11.44 1.62
C ALA A 82 -13.88 11.00 2.69
N ARG A 83 -12.74 10.42 2.26
CA ARG A 83 -11.64 9.99 3.14
C ARG A 83 -10.30 10.28 2.51
N TYR A 84 -9.40 10.89 3.29
CA TYR A 84 -8.00 11.09 2.92
C TYR A 84 -7.09 10.92 4.13
N ALA A 85 -6.04 10.10 3.98
CA ALA A 85 -5.04 9.97 5.02
C ALA A 85 -3.93 11.02 4.85
N PHE A 86 -3.00 10.72 4.00
CA PHE A 86 -1.87 11.54 3.57
C PHE A 86 -1.22 10.85 2.35
N LYS A 87 -0.41 11.57 1.61
CA LYS A 87 0.33 11.03 0.45
C LYS A 87 1.25 9.87 0.85
N LYS A 88 1.58 9.01 -0.10
CA LYS A 88 2.69 8.06 0.05
C LYS A 88 3.95 8.85 0.37
N PHE A 89 4.73 8.39 1.33
CA PHE A 89 6.05 8.89 1.68
C PHE A 89 7.04 7.73 1.78
N PHE A 90 8.31 8.03 1.67
CA PHE A 90 9.38 7.08 1.41
C PHE A 90 10.40 7.07 2.54
N ASN A 91 11.29 6.08 2.59
CA ASN A 91 12.50 6.20 3.39
C ASN A 91 13.31 7.38 2.87
N ALA A 92 14.02 8.05 3.75
CA ALA A 92 14.77 9.27 3.38
C ALA A 92 15.88 9.01 2.36
N ASP A 93 16.37 7.79 2.29
CA ASP A 93 17.41 7.27 1.39
C ASP A 93 16.87 6.60 0.11
N GLU A 94 15.54 6.42 -0.01
CA GLU A 94 14.95 5.83 -1.22
C GLU A 94 15.07 6.77 -2.44
N PRO A 95 15.37 6.24 -3.65
CA PRO A 95 15.46 7.04 -4.88
C PRO A 95 14.20 7.84 -5.20
N ASN A 96 13.03 7.37 -4.77
CA ASN A 96 11.74 8.03 -4.95
C ASN A 96 11.47 9.10 -3.88
N CYS A 97 12.39 9.33 -2.94
CA CYS A 97 12.28 10.37 -1.94
C CYS A 97 12.77 11.71 -2.52
N ASP A 98 11.85 12.42 -3.17
CA ASP A 98 12.09 13.75 -3.75
C ASP A 98 11.82 14.92 -2.79
N VAL A 99 11.48 14.59 -1.54
CA VAL A 99 11.04 15.55 -0.53
C VAL A 99 12.21 16.14 0.25
N LYS A 100 12.30 17.47 0.26
CA LYS A 100 13.22 18.19 1.16
C LYS A 100 12.48 18.65 2.40
N ILE A 101 12.89 18.14 3.56
CA ILE A 101 12.34 18.51 4.86
C ILE A 101 12.82 19.89 5.28
N ASP A 102 11.89 20.77 5.66
CA ASP A 102 12.22 22.01 6.38
C ASP A 102 12.49 21.71 7.85
N TRP A 103 13.74 21.46 8.20
CA TRP A 103 14.17 21.08 9.54
C TRP A 103 13.89 22.16 10.59
N ALA A 104 13.74 23.42 10.20
CA ALA A 104 13.37 24.48 11.12
C ALA A 104 11.95 24.34 11.68
N SER A 105 11.09 23.59 10.98
CA SER A 105 9.71 23.33 11.39
C SER A 105 9.40 21.84 11.55
N ALA A 106 10.39 20.99 11.35
CA ALA A 106 10.21 19.55 11.40
C ALA A 106 9.93 19.07 12.83
N VAL A 107 9.05 18.09 12.91
CA VAL A 107 8.77 17.32 14.13
C VAL A 107 9.08 15.86 13.82
N VAL A 108 9.89 15.26 14.67
CA VAL A 108 10.25 13.86 14.62
C VAL A 108 9.38 13.11 15.61
N SER A 109 8.66 12.11 15.14
CA SER A 109 7.84 11.24 16.00
C SER A 109 8.22 9.78 15.81
N GLU A 110 7.96 8.99 16.85
CA GLU A 110 8.04 7.54 16.78
C GLU A 110 7.21 7.02 15.59
N LYS A 111 7.74 6.02 14.88
CA LYS A 111 7.00 5.29 13.86
C LYS A 111 6.35 4.06 14.47
N ILE A 112 5.03 4.10 14.59
CA ILE A 112 4.24 2.99 15.13
C ILE A 112 4.13 1.88 14.08
N ASP A 113 4.42 0.66 14.49
CA ASP A 113 4.37 -0.55 13.65
C ASP A 113 2.98 -1.18 13.69
N GLY A 114 2.12 -0.84 12.75
CA GLY A 114 0.73 -1.31 12.73
C GLY A 114 0.07 -1.25 11.36
N SER A 115 -1.23 -1.00 11.39
CA SER A 115 -2.06 -0.86 10.20
C SER A 115 -2.76 0.50 10.18
N LEU A 116 -2.55 1.27 9.10
CA LEU A 116 -3.26 2.53 8.91
C LEU A 116 -4.75 2.30 8.74
N VAL A 117 -5.54 2.88 9.65
CA VAL A 117 -7.00 2.90 9.60
C VAL A 117 -7.51 4.32 9.73
N SER A 118 -8.68 4.60 9.17
CA SER A 118 -9.23 5.96 9.21
C SER A 118 -10.72 5.96 9.47
N ALA A 119 -11.17 6.84 10.37
CA ALA A 119 -12.58 7.17 10.53
C ALA A 119 -12.94 8.30 9.56
N TRP A 120 -14.04 8.13 8.83
CA TRP A 120 -14.56 9.08 7.87
C TRP A 120 -16.10 9.12 7.91
N TRP A 121 -16.70 10.28 7.52
CA TRP A 121 -18.12 10.49 7.61
C TRP A 121 -18.85 10.12 6.33
N ASP A 122 -19.79 9.16 6.42
CA ASP A 122 -20.72 8.84 5.35
C ASP A 122 -21.94 9.76 5.44
N LYS A 123 -22.01 10.76 4.55
CA LYS A 123 -23.10 11.75 4.52
C LYS A 123 -24.44 11.15 4.12
N TYR A 124 -24.47 10.03 3.40
CA TYR A 124 -25.69 9.37 2.92
C TYR A 124 -26.33 8.51 4.00
N GLN A 125 -25.49 7.80 4.78
CA GLN A 125 -25.97 6.96 5.88
C GLN A 125 -25.96 7.70 7.23
N ASN A 126 -25.48 8.96 7.25
CA ASN A 126 -25.36 9.80 8.45
C ASN A 126 -24.67 9.08 9.61
N LYS A 127 -23.54 8.40 9.30
CA LYS A 127 -22.75 7.62 10.27
C LYS A 127 -21.26 7.71 10.01
N TRP A 128 -20.46 7.44 11.03
CA TRP A 128 -19.04 7.20 10.88
C TRP A 128 -18.80 5.81 10.30
N ARG A 129 -17.84 5.74 9.36
CA ARG A 129 -17.33 4.48 8.81
C ARG A 129 -15.82 4.43 9.05
N TRP A 130 -15.29 3.23 9.16
CA TRP A 130 -13.86 2.99 9.24
C TRP A 130 -13.37 2.31 7.97
N ALA A 131 -12.19 2.72 7.51
CA ALA A 131 -11.55 2.21 6.30
C ALA A 131 -10.11 1.78 6.60
N THR A 132 -9.62 0.84 5.82
CA THR A 132 -8.17 0.54 5.71
C THR A 132 -7.60 1.22 4.45
N SER A 133 -6.30 1.04 4.18
CA SER A 133 -5.72 1.53 2.92
C SER A 133 -6.27 0.84 1.68
N LYS A 134 -6.92 -0.33 1.81
CA LYS A 134 -7.38 -1.16 0.69
C LYS A 134 -8.88 -1.49 0.73
N THR A 135 -9.62 -1.02 1.73
CA THR A 135 -11.07 -1.25 1.85
C THR A 135 -11.81 0.02 2.18
N ILE A 136 -13.02 0.18 1.63
CA ILE A 136 -13.93 1.29 1.93
C ILE A 136 -14.49 1.15 3.36
N ASP A 137 -14.81 -0.09 3.74
CA ASP A 137 -15.21 -0.46 5.09
C ASP A 137 -14.19 -1.40 5.73
N ALA A 138 -13.91 -1.18 6.99
CA ALA A 138 -13.08 -2.07 7.80
C ALA A 138 -13.75 -3.44 8.05
N GLU A 139 -15.08 -3.53 7.90
CA GLU A 139 -15.81 -4.80 7.91
C GLU A 139 -15.41 -5.74 6.77
N ASP A 140 -15.04 -5.17 5.61
CA ASP A 140 -14.59 -5.92 4.42
C ASP A 140 -13.10 -6.30 4.49
N ALA A 141 -12.39 -5.92 5.55
CA ALA A 141 -10.99 -6.26 5.77
C ALA A 141 -10.89 -7.46 6.73
N PRO A 142 -10.59 -8.69 6.21
CA PRO A 142 -10.42 -9.85 7.06
C PRO A 142 -9.14 -9.75 7.90
N LEU A 143 -9.14 -10.41 9.04
CA LEU A 143 -7.94 -10.63 9.83
C LEU A 143 -7.17 -11.86 9.32
N PRO A 144 -5.85 -12.00 9.62
CA PRO A 144 -5.07 -13.16 9.23
C PRO A 144 -5.70 -14.47 9.77
N GLU A 145 -5.82 -15.48 8.91
CA GLU A 145 -6.48 -16.77 9.25
C GLU A 145 -5.65 -17.64 10.21
N ASP A 146 -4.34 -17.43 10.25
CA ASP A 146 -3.38 -18.20 11.05
C ASP A 146 -3.31 -17.75 12.52
N VAL A 147 -4.09 -16.75 12.90
CA VAL A 147 -4.11 -16.20 14.26
C VAL A 147 -5.43 -16.57 14.95
N ASN A 148 -5.36 -17.19 16.11
CA ASN A 148 -6.55 -17.43 16.93
C ASN A 148 -7.09 -16.09 17.47
N CYS A 149 -7.92 -15.44 16.68
CA CYS A 149 -8.44 -14.10 16.91
C CYS A 149 -9.92 -14.14 17.29
N PRO A 150 -10.35 -13.48 18.39
CA PRO A 150 -11.77 -13.42 18.77
C PRO A 150 -12.59 -12.44 17.90
N PHE A 151 -11.95 -11.72 16.98
CA PHE A 151 -12.57 -10.74 16.10
C PHE A 151 -12.65 -11.27 14.67
N LYS A 152 -13.72 -10.94 13.95
CA LYS A 152 -13.96 -11.41 12.58
C LYS A 152 -13.23 -10.57 11.55
N ASN A 153 -13.07 -9.27 11.80
CA ASN A 153 -12.54 -8.30 10.85
C ASN A 153 -11.93 -7.08 11.56
N TYR A 154 -11.34 -6.19 10.79
CA TYR A 154 -10.75 -4.96 11.32
C TYR A 154 -11.76 -4.06 12.02
N GLN A 155 -13.04 -4.02 11.63
CA GLN A 155 -14.05 -3.19 12.27
C GLN A 155 -14.29 -3.60 13.72
N GLU A 156 -14.41 -4.92 13.98
CA GLU A 156 -14.59 -5.44 15.35
C GLU A 156 -13.37 -5.13 16.22
N LEU A 157 -12.17 -5.26 15.65
CA LEU A 157 -10.91 -4.95 16.33
C LEU A 157 -10.79 -3.45 16.67
N ILE A 158 -11.14 -2.56 15.71
CA ILE A 158 -11.19 -1.11 15.91
C ILE A 158 -12.21 -0.76 17.00
N ASN A 159 -13.42 -1.31 16.94
CA ASN A 159 -14.47 -1.07 17.92
C ASN A 159 -14.04 -1.48 19.33
N TYR A 160 -13.31 -2.57 19.44
CA TYR A 160 -12.74 -3.01 20.72
C TYR A 160 -11.71 -1.98 21.23
N ALA A 161 -10.73 -1.59 20.40
CA ALA A 161 -9.70 -0.63 20.77
C ALA A 161 -10.31 0.71 21.18
N MET A 162 -11.28 1.22 20.41
CA MET A 162 -12.00 2.47 20.74
C MET A 162 -12.65 2.41 22.12
N ARG A 163 -13.37 1.31 22.42
CA ARG A 163 -14.02 1.14 23.73
C ARG A 163 -13.01 1.11 24.87
N GLN A 164 -11.89 0.40 24.70
CA GLN A 164 -10.84 0.30 25.72
C GLN A 164 -10.15 1.63 25.99
N GLN A 165 -10.03 2.48 24.96
CA GLN A 165 -9.37 3.80 25.04
C GLN A 165 -10.35 4.95 25.29
N GLY A 166 -11.66 4.68 25.39
CA GLY A 166 -12.66 5.71 25.63
C GLY A 166 -12.92 6.65 24.45
N TYR A 167 -12.48 6.29 23.22
CA TYR A 167 -12.76 7.08 22.03
C TYR A 167 -14.26 7.06 21.71
N LYS A 168 -14.78 8.23 21.31
CA LYS A 168 -16.18 8.39 20.94
C LYS A 168 -16.27 9.15 19.62
N GLU A 169 -16.86 8.51 18.60
CA GLU A 169 -17.04 9.10 17.27
C GLU A 169 -17.86 10.40 17.28
N GLN A 170 -18.74 10.58 18.25
CA GLN A 170 -19.50 11.83 18.43
C GLN A 170 -18.62 13.06 18.71
N ASN A 171 -17.35 12.86 19.10
CA ASN A 171 -16.39 13.94 19.28
C ASN A 171 -15.67 14.30 17.97
N PHE A 172 -15.90 13.56 16.90
CA PHE A 172 -15.28 13.79 15.60
C PHE A 172 -16.07 14.83 14.80
N CYS A 173 -15.37 15.73 14.12
CA CYS A 173 -15.95 16.69 13.20
C CYS A 173 -16.15 16.04 11.82
N ARG A 174 -17.36 16.10 11.29
CA ARG A 174 -17.79 15.43 10.03
C ARG A 174 -17.03 15.89 8.77
N SER A 175 -16.40 17.06 8.82
CA SER A 175 -15.59 17.57 7.70
C SER A 175 -14.15 17.02 7.67
N PHE A 176 -13.77 16.19 8.66
CA PHE A 176 -12.44 15.64 8.77
C PHE A 176 -12.40 14.12 8.60
N THR A 177 -11.29 13.63 8.06
CA THR A 177 -10.84 12.25 8.21
C THR A 177 -9.90 12.15 9.41
N TYR A 178 -10.10 11.16 10.28
CA TYR A 178 -9.23 10.90 11.43
C TYR A 178 -8.39 9.66 11.17
N ASN A 179 -7.08 9.80 11.20
CA ASN A 179 -6.13 8.76 10.84
C ASN A 179 -5.44 8.19 12.08
N PHE A 180 -5.41 6.88 12.18
CA PHE A 180 -4.82 6.13 13.29
C PHE A 180 -3.92 5.01 12.77
N GLU A 181 -2.93 4.63 13.57
CA GLU A 181 -2.26 3.35 13.43
C GLU A 181 -2.90 2.37 14.41
N LEU A 182 -3.48 1.31 13.89
CA LEU A 182 -4.03 0.20 14.67
C LEU A 182 -2.93 -0.81 14.93
N VAL A 183 -2.63 -1.04 16.19
CA VAL A 183 -1.72 -2.09 16.65
C VAL A 183 -2.48 -3.17 17.39
N SER A 184 -2.05 -4.42 17.29
CA SER A 184 -2.70 -5.51 17.99
C SER A 184 -1.89 -6.81 17.91
N PRO A 185 -2.05 -7.74 18.86
CA PRO A 185 -1.43 -9.07 18.74
C PRO A 185 -1.95 -9.87 17.53
N TYR A 186 -3.13 -9.51 17.00
CA TYR A 186 -3.79 -10.22 15.90
C TYR A 186 -3.43 -9.70 14.50
N THR A 187 -2.84 -8.52 14.42
CA THR A 187 -2.39 -7.89 13.17
C THR A 187 -0.92 -7.51 13.24
N ARG A 188 -0.14 -8.28 13.99
CA ARG A 188 1.28 -8.04 14.22
C ARG A 188 2.04 -7.94 12.90
N VAL A 189 2.83 -6.89 12.77
CA VAL A 189 3.81 -6.74 11.69
C VAL A 189 5.17 -7.26 12.17
N VAL A 190 5.88 -6.57 13.05
CA VAL A 190 7.10 -7.04 13.73
C VAL A 190 6.92 -6.98 15.24
N ILE A 191 6.55 -5.80 15.73
CA ILE A 191 6.46 -5.51 17.15
C ILE A 191 5.25 -6.22 17.76
N GLU A 192 5.43 -6.77 18.95
CA GLU A 192 4.37 -7.43 19.70
C GLU A 192 3.66 -6.44 20.63
N TYR A 193 2.42 -6.13 20.29
CA TYR A 193 1.57 -5.32 21.15
C TYR A 193 0.64 -6.21 21.96
N PRO A 194 0.56 -6.04 23.30
CA PRO A 194 -0.18 -6.97 24.17
C PRO A 194 -1.70 -6.89 24.02
N LYS A 195 -2.21 -5.83 23.44
CA LYS A 195 -3.65 -5.57 23.23
C LYS A 195 -3.90 -4.65 22.04
N PRO A 196 -5.12 -4.71 21.46
CA PRO A 196 -5.51 -3.77 20.41
C PRO A 196 -5.53 -2.32 20.89
N GLN A 197 -4.86 -1.42 20.17
CA GLN A 197 -4.81 0.02 20.47
C GLN A 197 -4.79 0.83 19.19
N LEU A 198 -5.30 2.06 19.27
CA LEU A 198 -5.31 3.06 18.20
C LEU A 198 -4.40 4.23 18.60
N TYR A 199 -3.32 4.43 17.84
CA TYR A 199 -2.47 5.61 17.95
C TYR A 199 -2.98 6.68 16.99
N PHE A 200 -3.41 7.82 17.52
CA PHE A 200 -3.86 8.93 16.69
C PHE A 200 -2.69 9.60 15.99
N LEU A 201 -2.71 9.59 14.65
CA LEU A 201 -1.63 10.15 13.82
C LEU A 201 -1.91 11.60 13.41
N CYS A 202 -3.09 11.85 12.85
CA CYS A 202 -3.50 13.18 12.39
C CYS A 202 -5.00 13.20 12.05
N SER A 203 -5.56 14.40 11.95
CA SER A 203 -6.81 14.61 11.22
C SER A 203 -6.57 15.44 9.96
N VAL A 204 -7.37 15.19 8.93
CA VAL A 204 -7.28 15.91 7.64
C VAL A 204 -8.63 16.50 7.30
N GLU A 205 -8.68 17.80 7.02
CA GLU A 205 -9.88 18.44 6.51
C GLU A 205 -10.13 18.01 5.06
N ASN A 206 -11.25 17.37 4.79
CA ASN A 206 -11.53 16.75 3.49
C ASN A 206 -11.64 17.78 2.34
N ALA A 207 -12.06 19.01 2.63
CA ALA A 207 -12.24 20.04 1.60
C ALA A 207 -10.93 20.68 1.13
N THR A 208 -9.99 20.87 2.03
CA THR A 208 -8.71 21.57 1.78
C THR A 208 -7.51 20.66 1.74
N LEU A 209 -7.65 19.43 2.25
CA LEU A 209 -6.57 18.48 2.56
C LEU A 209 -5.56 19.02 3.58
N ALA A 210 -5.94 20.05 4.33
CA ALA A 210 -5.14 20.58 5.41
C ALA A 210 -5.07 19.56 6.56
N GLU A 211 -3.87 19.26 7.00
CA GLU A 211 -3.62 18.29 8.04
C GLU A 211 -3.35 18.97 9.38
N ILE A 212 -4.03 18.47 10.42
CA ILE A 212 -3.75 18.78 11.81
C ILE A 212 -3.02 17.59 12.43
N PRO A 213 -1.70 17.70 12.68
CA PRO A 213 -0.91 16.60 13.25
C PRO A 213 -1.35 16.27 14.69
N SER A 214 -1.02 15.04 15.12
CA SER A 214 -1.42 14.53 16.44
C SER A 214 -0.95 15.39 17.60
N TRP A 215 0.26 15.96 17.54
CA TRP A 215 0.80 16.81 18.62
C TRP A 215 0.07 18.15 18.77
N ASN A 216 -0.67 18.59 17.76
CA ASN A 216 -1.49 19.81 17.83
C ASN A 216 -2.94 19.52 18.26
N TYR A 217 -3.31 18.26 18.46
CA TYR A 217 -4.66 17.89 18.84
C TYR A 217 -4.79 17.78 20.38
N PRO A 218 -5.63 18.59 21.00
CA PRO A 218 -5.80 18.59 22.45
C PRO A 218 -6.70 17.43 22.88
N SER A 219 -6.20 16.20 22.86
CA SER A 219 -6.97 15.04 23.28
C SER A 219 -6.11 14.11 24.12
N ASP A 220 -6.76 13.31 24.97
CA ASP A 220 -6.15 12.22 25.72
C ASP A 220 -5.84 11.00 24.83
N ALA A 221 -5.89 11.17 23.51
CA ALA A 221 -5.59 10.13 22.56
C ALA A 221 -4.16 9.63 22.71
N LEU A 222 -3.99 8.32 22.65
CA LEU A 222 -2.66 7.73 22.51
C LEU A 222 -2.03 8.21 21.20
N LYS A 223 -0.79 8.69 21.26
CA LYS A 223 -0.08 9.32 20.15
C LYS A 223 1.33 8.78 20.04
N PRO A 224 1.94 8.78 18.83
CA PRO A 224 3.37 8.56 18.71
C PRO A 224 4.16 9.57 19.57
N GLU A 225 5.20 9.10 20.22
CA GLU A 225 6.07 9.95 21.02
C GLU A 225 6.85 10.92 20.12
N VAL A 226 6.93 12.19 20.53
CA VAL A 226 7.74 13.19 19.83
C VAL A 226 9.16 13.18 20.40
N LYS A 227 10.14 12.99 19.50
CA LYS A 227 11.57 12.91 19.85
C LYS A 227 12.26 14.27 19.61
N LYS A 228 13.24 14.60 20.46
CA LYS A 228 14.02 15.84 20.35
C LYS A 228 15.19 15.68 19.37
N LEU A 229 14.85 15.48 18.11
CA LEU A 229 15.80 15.35 16.99
C LEU A 229 15.52 16.45 15.97
N SER A 230 16.55 17.05 15.37
CA SER A 230 16.45 18.27 14.57
C SER A 230 17.24 18.24 13.26
N SER A 231 17.79 17.08 12.88
CA SER A 231 18.48 16.88 11.60
C SER A 231 18.34 15.44 11.12
N TYR A 232 18.59 15.23 9.84
CA TYR A 232 18.60 13.89 9.22
C TYR A 232 19.65 13.01 9.88
N GLU A 233 20.88 13.48 9.98
CA GLU A 233 21.99 12.72 10.56
C GLU A 233 21.77 12.40 12.05
N GLY A 234 21.06 13.29 12.77
CA GLY A 234 20.64 13.03 14.14
C GLY A 234 19.63 11.91 14.24
N CYS A 235 18.63 11.91 13.35
CA CYS A 235 17.62 10.85 13.27
C CYS A 235 18.23 9.51 12.83
N GLU A 236 19.13 9.54 11.85
CA GLU A 236 19.80 8.34 11.35
C GLU A 236 20.65 7.67 12.43
N ARG A 237 21.50 8.44 13.13
CA ARG A 237 22.30 7.90 14.26
C ARG A 237 21.42 7.36 15.37
N ALA A 238 20.35 8.08 15.72
CA ALA A 238 19.43 7.60 16.75
C ALA A 238 18.68 6.33 16.31
N ALA A 239 18.33 6.21 15.02
CA ALA A 239 17.69 5.00 14.48
C ALA A 239 18.61 3.78 14.48
N GLN A 240 19.93 3.98 14.31
CA GLN A 240 20.92 2.90 14.39
C GLN A 240 21.05 2.29 15.79
N GLU A 241 20.69 3.04 16.81
CA GLU A 241 20.75 2.60 18.21
C GLU A 241 19.44 1.98 18.72
N LEU A 242 18.36 2.05 17.91
CA LEU A 242 17.06 1.49 18.29
C LEU A 242 17.09 -0.04 18.28
N PRO A 243 16.45 -0.69 19.27
CA PRO A 243 16.27 -2.13 19.28
C PRO A 243 15.29 -2.59 18.17
N TRP A 244 15.19 -3.90 17.98
CA TRP A 244 14.35 -4.51 16.94
C TRP A 244 12.83 -4.28 17.14
N ASP A 245 12.40 -3.93 18.36
CA ASP A 245 11.02 -3.65 18.74
C ASP A 245 10.67 -2.16 18.73
N GLU A 246 11.51 -1.34 18.08
CA GLU A 246 11.23 0.05 17.73
C GLU A 246 11.45 0.25 16.22
N GLU A 247 10.38 0.62 15.47
CA GLU A 247 10.45 0.68 14.01
C GLU A 247 11.35 1.81 13.48
N GLY A 248 11.43 2.93 14.21
CA GLY A 248 12.16 4.12 13.80
C GLY A 248 11.34 5.40 13.92
N TYR A 249 11.53 6.33 12.98
CA TYR A 249 10.96 7.67 13.06
C TYR A 249 10.18 8.06 11.81
N VAL A 250 9.17 8.93 12.01
CA VAL A 250 8.53 9.72 10.96
C VAL A 250 8.90 11.19 11.21
N VAL A 251 9.52 11.80 10.22
CA VAL A 251 9.81 13.24 10.21
C VAL A 251 8.76 13.95 9.39
N ARG A 252 8.13 15.00 9.93
CA ARG A 252 7.12 15.80 9.23
C ARG A 252 7.36 17.28 9.46
N ASP A 253 7.37 18.08 8.39
CA ASP A 253 7.48 19.54 8.47
C ASP A 253 6.11 20.25 8.43
N LYS A 254 6.12 21.59 8.57
CA LYS A 254 4.91 22.44 8.52
C LYS A 254 4.15 22.39 7.18
N PHE A 255 4.82 21.98 6.11
CA PHE A 255 4.21 21.87 4.78
C PHE A 255 3.53 20.51 4.57
N GLY A 256 3.70 19.58 5.50
CA GLY A 256 3.18 18.22 5.43
C GLY A 256 4.11 17.26 4.68
N HIS A 257 5.33 17.69 4.31
CA HIS A 257 6.34 16.78 3.79
C HIS A 257 6.71 15.75 4.85
N ARG A 258 6.88 14.50 4.41
CA ARG A 258 7.21 13.39 5.29
C ARG A 258 8.30 12.52 4.72
N VAL A 259 9.15 12.06 5.61
CA VAL A 259 10.08 10.94 5.36
C VAL A 259 10.03 9.98 6.55
N LYS A 260 10.41 8.74 6.32
CA LYS A 260 10.59 7.74 7.38
C LYS A 260 12.08 7.35 7.45
N ILE A 261 12.54 7.10 8.67
CA ILE A 261 13.90 6.63 8.97
C ILE A 261 13.73 5.41 9.86
N LYS A 262 14.10 4.23 9.37
CA LYS A 262 13.85 2.98 10.07
C LYS A 262 15.08 2.51 10.86
N SER A 263 14.84 1.78 11.95
CA SER A 263 15.85 1.05 12.67
C SER A 263 16.40 -0.11 11.82
N PRO A 264 17.72 -0.27 11.66
CA PRO A 264 18.31 -1.43 11.00
C PRO A 264 17.92 -2.76 11.65
N GLU A 265 17.86 -2.79 12.98
CA GLU A 265 17.48 -4.01 13.72
C GLU A 265 16.00 -4.37 13.53
N TYR A 266 15.12 -3.36 13.46
CA TYR A 266 13.72 -3.60 13.11
C TYR A 266 13.59 -4.15 11.67
N VAL A 267 14.30 -3.56 10.69
CA VAL A 267 14.25 -4.01 9.30
C VAL A 267 14.74 -5.44 9.17
N LYS A 268 15.86 -5.79 9.83
CA LYS A 268 16.32 -7.17 9.91
C LYS A 268 15.26 -8.09 10.50
N ALA A 269 14.66 -7.72 11.64
CA ALA A 269 13.59 -8.49 12.27
C ALA A 269 12.36 -8.64 11.37
N HIS A 270 12.03 -7.62 10.58
CA HIS A 270 10.94 -7.67 9.59
C HIS A 270 11.16 -8.74 8.53
N TYR A 271 12.39 -8.85 8.02
CA TYR A 271 12.71 -9.79 6.95
C TYR A 271 13.09 -11.19 7.45
N LEU A 272 13.77 -11.30 8.61
CA LEU A 272 14.32 -12.54 9.15
C LEU A 272 13.34 -13.34 10.04
N ARG A 273 12.02 -13.07 9.99
CA ARG A 273 11.02 -13.79 10.81
C ARG A 273 11.25 -15.30 10.80
N ASN A 274 11.19 -15.92 12.01
CA ASN A 274 11.31 -17.35 12.23
C ASN A 274 12.72 -17.94 11.94
N ASN A 275 13.59 -17.92 12.95
CA ASN A 275 14.90 -18.57 13.00
C ASN A 275 16.04 -17.95 12.17
N ASN A 276 16.01 -16.65 11.91
CA ASN A 276 17.08 -15.93 11.17
C ASN A 276 17.37 -16.48 9.77
N VAL A 277 16.46 -17.25 9.16
CA VAL A 277 16.58 -17.75 7.80
C VAL A 277 15.40 -17.31 6.98
N VAL A 278 15.66 -16.61 5.88
CA VAL A 278 14.63 -16.21 4.91
C VAL A 278 14.33 -17.39 3.99
N THR A 279 13.11 -17.90 4.02
CA THR A 279 12.70 -18.99 3.12
C THR A 279 12.60 -18.51 1.67
N GLN A 280 12.75 -19.44 0.70
CA GLN A 280 12.58 -19.13 -0.71
C GLN A 280 11.23 -18.41 -0.99
N LYS A 281 10.14 -18.89 -0.38
CA LYS A 281 8.82 -18.26 -0.48
C LYS A 281 8.83 -16.81 0.01
N ARG A 282 9.56 -16.52 1.09
CA ARG A 282 9.67 -15.16 1.62
C ARG A 282 10.51 -14.27 0.70
N LEU A 283 11.63 -14.79 0.14
CA LEU A 283 12.41 -14.06 -0.88
C LEU A 283 11.56 -13.72 -2.11
N ILE A 284 10.77 -14.68 -2.59
CA ILE A 284 9.82 -14.43 -3.68
C ILE A 284 8.83 -13.32 -3.30
N GLN A 285 8.31 -13.32 -2.08
CA GLN A 285 7.39 -12.27 -1.63
C GLN A 285 8.06 -10.90 -1.60
N ILE A 286 9.29 -10.79 -1.08
CA ILE A 286 10.10 -9.56 -1.06
C ILE A 286 10.31 -9.03 -2.49
N ILE A 287 10.61 -9.90 -3.45
CA ILE A 287 10.73 -9.53 -4.86
C ILE A 287 9.39 -9.03 -5.40
N LEU A 288 8.29 -9.72 -5.10
CA LEU A 288 6.95 -9.34 -5.53
C LEU A 288 6.45 -8.04 -4.87
N ASP A 289 6.91 -7.71 -3.69
CA ASP A 289 6.55 -6.47 -2.97
C ASP A 289 7.45 -5.30 -3.35
N ASN A 290 8.44 -5.52 -4.26
CA ASN A 290 9.45 -4.54 -4.68
C ASN A 290 10.24 -3.95 -3.50
N GLU A 291 10.62 -4.81 -2.57
CA GLU A 291 11.37 -4.46 -1.35
C GLU A 291 12.82 -4.96 -1.39
N VAL A 292 13.31 -5.39 -2.57
CA VAL A 292 14.64 -6.00 -2.73
C VAL A 292 15.77 -5.08 -2.28
N ASP A 293 15.73 -3.81 -2.68
CA ASP A 293 16.79 -2.85 -2.38
C ASP A 293 16.87 -2.60 -0.86
N GLU A 294 15.73 -2.39 -0.20
CA GLU A 294 15.69 -2.25 1.26
C GLU A 294 16.16 -3.54 1.94
N PHE A 295 15.68 -4.69 1.48
CA PHE A 295 16.08 -5.99 2.02
C PHE A 295 17.59 -6.24 1.93
N LEU A 296 18.19 -6.04 0.75
CA LEU A 296 19.61 -6.30 0.53
C LEU A 296 20.53 -5.29 1.24
N THR A 297 20.04 -4.08 1.50
CA THR A 297 20.77 -3.10 2.33
C THR A 297 21.05 -3.64 3.72
N TYR A 298 20.11 -4.38 4.31
CA TYR A 298 20.24 -4.92 5.68
C TYR A 298 20.58 -6.40 5.75
N CYS A 299 20.39 -7.13 4.64
CA CYS A 299 20.63 -8.58 4.54
C CYS A 299 21.41 -8.91 3.27
N PRO A 300 22.65 -8.39 3.10
CA PRO A 300 23.44 -8.55 1.87
C PRO A 300 23.79 -10.01 1.53
N ASP A 301 23.87 -10.89 2.52
CA ASP A 301 24.17 -12.31 2.33
C ASP A 301 23.16 -13.05 1.45
N TYR A 302 21.98 -12.45 1.20
CA TYR A 302 20.95 -13.02 0.34
C TYR A 302 20.99 -12.53 -1.12
N GLU A 303 21.96 -11.69 -1.51
CA GLU A 303 22.05 -11.13 -2.87
C GLU A 303 22.08 -12.21 -3.95
N GLU A 304 22.90 -13.26 -3.77
CA GLU A 304 22.98 -14.37 -4.71
C GLU A 304 21.64 -15.14 -4.82
N ALA A 305 20.98 -15.37 -3.69
CA ALA A 305 19.70 -16.08 -3.66
C ALA A 305 18.57 -15.27 -4.34
N VAL A 306 18.53 -13.97 -4.08
CA VAL A 306 17.58 -13.04 -4.74
C VAL A 306 17.87 -13.00 -6.23
N GLY A 307 19.13 -12.86 -6.64
CA GLY A 307 19.52 -12.85 -8.05
C GLY A 307 19.10 -14.12 -8.79
N LYS A 308 19.32 -15.30 -8.22
CA LYS A 308 18.87 -16.58 -8.77
C LYS A 308 17.36 -16.66 -8.96
N ILE A 309 16.59 -16.22 -7.95
CA ILE A 309 15.13 -16.23 -8.00
C ILE A 309 14.63 -15.24 -9.06
N THR A 310 15.13 -14.02 -9.08
CA THR A 310 14.75 -12.99 -10.05
C THR A 310 15.04 -13.44 -11.48
N TRP A 311 16.21 -14.04 -11.72
CA TRP A 311 16.57 -14.61 -13.01
C TRP A 311 15.62 -15.75 -13.41
N ALA A 312 15.29 -16.64 -12.48
CA ALA A 312 14.38 -17.74 -12.74
C ALA A 312 12.94 -17.25 -13.05
N MET A 313 12.47 -16.21 -12.34
CA MET A 313 11.18 -15.57 -12.62
C MET A 313 11.15 -14.91 -14.01
N SER A 314 12.22 -14.21 -14.40
CA SER A 314 12.37 -13.61 -15.72
C SER A 314 12.35 -14.66 -16.83
N ASN A 315 12.98 -15.82 -16.61
CA ASN A 315 12.95 -16.94 -17.55
C ASN A 315 11.55 -17.54 -17.79
N VAL A 316 10.67 -17.50 -16.80
CA VAL A 316 9.27 -17.91 -16.98
C VAL A 316 8.57 -16.98 -17.97
N GLY A 317 8.78 -15.67 -17.86
CA GLY A 317 8.27 -14.68 -18.83
C GLY A 317 8.80 -14.94 -20.25
N LEU A 318 10.11 -15.12 -20.37
CA LEU A 318 10.76 -15.41 -21.66
C LEU A 318 10.22 -16.70 -22.30
N LYS A 319 10.00 -17.76 -21.53
CA LYS A 319 9.40 -19.00 -22.03
C LYS A 319 7.96 -18.78 -22.55
N CYS A 320 7.20 -17.90 -21.92
CA CYS A 320 5.87 -17.51 -22.41
C CYS A 320 5.97 -16.79 -23.78
N GLU A 321 6.90 -15.86 -23.93
CA GLU A 321 7.17 -15.19 -25.22
C GLU A 321 7.58 -16.16 -26.32
N VAL A 322 8.54 -17.03 -26.02
CA VAL A 322 9.01 -18.06 -26.96
C VAL A 322 7.87 -18.97 -27.38
N GLY A 323 7.05 -19.42 -26.40
CA GLY A 323 5.89 -20.28 -26.71
C GLY A 323 4.89 -19.59 -27.65
N LEU A 324 4.58 -18.31 -27.37
CA LEU A 324 3.68 -17.51 -28.20
C LEU A 324 4.24 -17.31 -29.62
N SER A 325 5.53 -16.98 -29.72
CA SER A 325 6.22 -16.82 -30.99
C SER A 325 6.22 -18.11 -31.80
N CYS A 326 6.47 -19.26 -31.19
CA CYS A 326 6.43 -20.55 -31.84
C CYS A 326 5.03 -20.88 -32.39
N ILE A 327 3.95 -20.60 -31.65
CA ILE A 327 2.57 -20.77 -32.12
C ILE A 327 2.31 -19.85 -33.33
N SER A 328 2.71 -18.58 -33.23
CA SER A 328 2.51 -17.61 -34.32
C SER A 328 3.22 -18.05 -35.61
N VAL A 329 4.48 -18.45 -35.51
CA VAL A 329 5.27 -18.93 -36.66
C VAL A 329 4.69 -20.23 -37.24
N ALA A 330 4.41 -21.21 -36.40
CA ALA A 330 3.90 -22.50 -36.83
C ALA A 330 2.51 -22.43 -37.49
N SER A 331 1.70 -21.45 -37.11
CA SER A 331 0.38 -21.18 -37.69
C SER A 331 0.42 -20.16 -38.86
N LYS A 332 1.60 -19.65 -39.22
CA LYS A 332 1.76 -18.55 -40.19
C LYS A 332 0.94 -17.29 -39.77
N ASN A 333 0.91 -17.02 -38.48
CA ASN A 333 0.15 -15.93 -37.85
C ASN A 333 -1.38 -16.02 -37.95
N GLN A 334 -1.92 -17.20 -38.31
CA GLN A 334 -3.37 -17.42 -38.48
C GLN A 334 -4.06 -17.98 -37.24
N TRP A 335 -3.32 -18.40 -36.21
CA TRP A 335 -3.83 -19.12 -35.03
C TRP A 335 -4.95 -18.40 -34.27
N ARG A 336 -5.03 -17.07 -34.37
CA ARG A 336 -6.11 -16.30 -33.74
C ARG A 336 -7.48 -16.56 -34.35
N ASN A 337 -7.53 -17.04 -35.60
CA ASN A 337 -8.74 -17.41 -36.29
C ASN A 337 -9.09 -18.90 -36.13
N TRP A 338 -8.26 -19.65 -35.40
CA TRP A 338 -8.43 -21.09 -35.22
C TRP A 338 -9.37 -21.41 -34.06
N THR A 339 -9.96 -22.59 -34.09
CA THR A 339 -10.72 -23.11 -32.95
C THR A 339 -9.80 -23.50 -31.81
N GLY A 340 -10.37 -23.58 -30.58
CA GLY A 340 -9.62 -24.00 -29.41
C GLY A 340 -8.95 -25.39 -29.62
N GLU A 341 -9.62 -26.32 -30.24
CA GLU A 341 -9.06 -27.67 -30.55
C GLU A 341 -7.83 -27.60 -31.45
N GLN A 342 -7.88 -26.78 -32.51
CA GLN A 342 -6.75 -26.61 -33.43
C GLN A 342 -5.53 -26.00 -32.70
N ILE A 343 -5.75 -25.03 -31.84
CA ILE A 343 -4.70 -24.43 -31.03
C ILE A 343 -4.10 -25.45 -30.07
N GLN A 344 -4.93 -26.23 -29.36
CA GLN A 344 -4.48 -27.28 -28.45
C GLN A 344 -3.65 -28.36 -29.15
N VAL A 345 -4.07 -28.81 -30.32
CA VAL A 345 -3.32 -29.77 -31.12
C VAL A 345 -1.95 -29.22 -31.51
N LEU A 346 -1.87 -27.93 -31.88
CA LEU A 346 -0.60 -27.28 -32.21
C LEU A 346 0.31 -27.13 -30.99
N MET A 347 -0.21 -26.65 -29.87
CA MET A 347 0.56 -26.53 -28.63
C MET A 347 1.19 -27.85 -28.18
N ASN A 348 0.44 -28.96 -28.32
CA ASN A 348 0.94 -30.29 -27.96
C ASN A 348 2.11 -30.76 -28.85
N LYS A 349 2.22 -30.26 -30.09
CA LYS A 349 3.30 -30.57 -31.02
C LYS A 349 4.55 -29.75 -30.83
N ILE A 350 4.44 -28.56 -30.18
CA ILE A 350 5.54 -27.63 -30.01
C ILE A 350 6.18 -27.82 -28.62
N PRO A 351 7.46 -28.22 -28.50
CA PRO A 351 8.09 -28.51 -27.24
C PRO A 351 8.05 -27.31 -26.23
N SER A 352 8.30 -26.11 -26.71
CA SER A 352 8.25 -24.86 -25.87
C SER A 352 6.86 -24.54 -25.31
N CYS A 353 5.79 -25.10 -25.92
CA CYS A 353 4.41 -24.91 -25.47
C CYS A 353 3.92 -26.00 -24.50
N LYS A 354 4.73 -27.02 -24.17
CA LYS A 354 4.31 -28.13 -23.29
C LYS A 354 4.23 -27.73 -21.79
N LEU A 355 4.84 -26.64 -21.40
CA LEU A 355 4.81 -26.19 -20.01
C LEU A 355 3.42 -25.63 -19.66
N PRO A 356 2.79 -26.06 -18.55
CA PRO A 356 1.41 -25.70 -18.22
C PRO A 356 1.17 -24.18 -18.14
N TYR A 357 2.10 -23.42 -17.58
CA TYR A 357 2.00 -21.97 -17.48
C TYR A 357 2.14 -21.28 -18.85
N VAL A 358 2.94 -21.84 -19.79
CA VAL A 358 3.04 -21.34 -21.16
C VAL A 358 1.73 -21.59 -21.91
N GLN A 359 1.14 -22.78 -21.77
CA GLN A 359 -0.17 -23.09 -22.37
C GLN A 359 -1.24 -22.13 -21.83
N ASN A 360 -1.28 -21.93 -20.53
CA ASN A 360 -2.25 -21.01 -19.91
C ASN A 360 -2.05 -19.56 -20.41
N TYR A 361 -0.80 -19.12 -20.54
CA TYR A 361 -0.51 -17.80 -21.11
C TYR A 361 -1.01 -17.69 -22.56
N ILE A 362 -0.74 -18.68 -23.41
CA ILE A 362 -1.19 -18.70 -24.82
C ILE A 362 -2.71 -18.60 -24.88
N TRP A 363 -3.45 -19.35 -24.05
CA TRP A 363 -4.90 -19.28 -23.97
C TRP A 363 -5.43 -17.93 -23.57
N LEU A 364 -4.80 -17.29 -22.59
CA LEU A 364 -5.18 -15.95 -22.14
C LEU A 364 -4.87 -14.89 -23.20
N ASN A 365 -3.70 -14.98 -23.86
CA ASN A 365 -3.31 -14.08 -24.93
C ASN A 365 -4.18 -14.27 -26.19
N TRP A 366 -4.69 -15.48 -26.44
CA TRP A 366 -5.65 -15.71 -27.53
C TRP A 366 -6.95 -14.94 -27.33
N LYS A 367 -7.42 -14.85 -26.08
CA LYS A 367 -8.63 -14.09 -25.71
C LYS A 367 -8.35 -12.59 -25.57
N ASN A 368 -7.17 -12.23 -25.15
CA ASN A 368 -6.71 -10.86 -24.97
C ASN A 368 -5.33 -10.68 -25.63
N PRO A 369 -5.30 -10.24 -26.90
CA PRO A 369 -4.05 -10.10 -27.67
C PRO A 369 -3.02 -9.16 -27.06
N ASP A 370 -3.44 -8.20 -26.27
CA ASP A 370 -2.59 -7.18 -25.65
C ASP A 370 -1.98 -7.64 -24.32
N LEU A 371 -2.29 -8.87 -23.87
CA LEU A 371 -1.72 -9.42 -22.64
C LEU A 371 -0.23 -9.73 -22.83
N LEU A 372 0.63 -8.97 -22.20
CA LEU A 372 2.07 -9.22 -22.20
C LEU A 372 2.45 -10.36 -21.23
N PRO A 373 3.56 -11.11 -21.50
CA PRO A 373 4.06 -12.12 -20.57
C PRO A 373 4.33 -11.59 -19.18
N VAL A 374 4.91 -10.41 -19.10
CA VAL A 374 5.21 -9.73 -17.82
C VAL A 374 3.94 -9.47 -17.00
N ASP A 375 2.84 -9.09 -17.64
CA ASP A 375 1.56 -8.83 -16.94
C ASP A 375 0.86 -10.12 -16.51
N TYR A 376 1.11 -11.19 -17.21
CA TYR A 376 0.64 -12.53 -16.84
C TYR A 376 1.36 -13.04 -15.59
N ILE A 377 2.69 -12.99 -15.58
CA ILE A 377 3.51 -13.52 -14.48
C ILE A 377 3.42 -12.67 -13.21
N LYS A 378 3.21 -11.36 -13.34
CA LYS A 378 2.96 -10.45 -12.19
C LYS A 378 1.72 -10.84 -11.36
N LYS A 379 0.81 -11.64 -11.90
CA LYS A 379 -0.39 -12.10 -11.19
C LYS A 379 -0.15 -13.32 -10.31
N PHE A 380 1.03 -13.94 -10.39
CA PHE A 380 1.34 -15.12 -9.59
C PHE A 380 1.63 -14.76 -8.14
N THR A 381 1.01 -15.49 -7.23
CA THR A 381 1.31 -15.41 -5.79
C THR A 381 2.68 -16.03 -5.49
N ALA A 382 3.27 -15.68 -4.34
CA ALA A 382 4.54 -16.30 -3.90
C ALA A 382 4.45 -17.83 -3.83
N GLY A 383 3.30 -18.39 -3.44
CA GLY A 383 3.08 -19.84 -3.41
C GLY A 383 3.01 -20.48 -4.80
N GLN A 384 2.48 -19.77 -5.81
CA GLN A 384 2.51 -20.23 -7.20
C GLN A 384 3.92 -20.20 -7.76
N TRP A 385 4.66 -19.12 -7.49
CA TRP A 385 6.06 -19.00 -7.86
C TRP A 385 6.92 -20.08 -7.20
N GLU A 386 6.76 -20.32 -5.91
CA GLU A 386 7.50 -21.36 -5.20
C GLU A 386 7.31 -22.75 -5.82
N LYS A 387 6.09 -23.05 -6.31
CA LYS A 387 5.80 -24.31 -7.03
C LYS A 387 6.46 -24.37 -8.40
N LEU A 388 6.58 -23.23 -9.09
CA LEU A 388 7.17 -23.15 -10.43
C LEU A 388 8.70 -23.21 -10.41
N LEU A 389 9.33 -22.76 -9.32
CA LEU A 389 10.77 -22.66 -9.18
C LEU A 389 11.39 -23.91 -8.49
N LYS A 390 10.56 -24.87 -8.05
CA LYS A 390 10.97 -26.21 -7.63
C LYS A 390 11.18 -27.10 -8.83
#